data_4d01d193391956f12ebac27d571d3c74
#
_entry.id   4d01d193391956f12ebac27d571d3c74
#
_cell.length_a   1.000
_cell.length_b   1.000
_cell.length_c   1.000
_cell.angle_alpha   90.00
_cell.angle_beta   90.00
_cell.angle_gamma   90.00
#
_symmetry.space_group_name_H-M   'P 1'
#
loop_
_entity.id
_entity.type
_entity.pdbx_description
1 polymer ?
#
loop_
_entity_poly.entity_id
_entity_poly.type
_entity_poly.pdbx_seq_one_letter_code
_entity_poly.pdbx_strand_id
1 'polypeptide(L)'
;SELFAQTEKSPFKLNPVADGIILGAGIAFTTSAVIAEKTLDFPEYTERSYDLDSVNFIDRKLSQKYDRTLDNLGTATCTVSLALPFAVYGAGFFNDFLSTEDILTLTTMYVEAYLFDYGAKNFLKMGIRRVRPYMYYDGYPKDKLDDYDFEFSSPSGHTTDSFLGAGFLSYTFCRYFPESKWKIPVIAASYTVALGTAALRISSGNHFLTDTIFGAALGTVCGIGVPLVHEFIALHSEKKETAFKKGSVHFSVTPVSVNWKIAL
;
A
#
# COMPACT_ATOMS: atom_id res chain seq x y z
N SER A 1 15.28 12.82 21.69
CA SER A 1 14.67 11.51 21.93
C SER A 1 15.21 10.50 20.93
N GLU A 2 15.53 9.29 21.41
CA GLU A 2 16.19 8.23 20.61
C GLU A 2 15.28 7.56 19.58
N LEU A 3 13.97 7.86 19.57
CA LEU A 3 13.01 7.30 18.62
C LEU A 3 13.26 7.83 17.20
N PHE A 4 13.57 9.12 17.09
CA PHE A 4 13.69 9.84 15.84
C PHE A 4 15.10 10.43 15.68
N ALA A 5 16.13 9.60 15.50
CA ALA A 5 17.44 10.06 15.06
C ALA A 5 17.38 10.24 13.53
N GLN A 6 17.13 11.47 13.09
CA GLN A 6 16.88 11.85 11.68
C GLN A 6 18.18 12.00 10.88
N THR A 7 18.09 11.78 9.57
CA THR A 7 19.12 12.21 8.61
C THR A 7 19.10 13.74 8.44
N GLU A 8 20.25 14.35 8.17
CA GLU A 8 20.32 15.79 7.88
C GLU A 8 19.50 16.25 6.67
N LYS A 9 19.11 15.32 5.79
CA LYS A 9 18.37 15.59 4.54
C LYS A 9 17.21 14.60 4.42
N SER A 10 16.04 15.11 4.04
CA SER A 10 14.88 14.25 3.75
C SER A 10 15.22 13.20 2.68
N PRO A 11 14.91 11.90 2.91
CA PRO A 11 15.22 10.84 1.98
C PRO A 11 14.35 10.85 0.71
N PHE A 12 13.22 11.56 0.76
CA PHE A 12 12.28 11.68 -0.34
C PHE A 12 12.00 13.14 -0.66
N LYS A 13 11.70 13.44 -1.93
CA LYS A 13 11.29 14.76 -2.38
C LYS A 13 10.18 14.62 -3.40
N LEU A 14 9.18 15.49 -3.29
CA LEU A 14 8.16 15.61 -4.31
C LEU A 14 8.73 16.23 -5.60
N ASN A 15 8.34 15.67 -6.72
CA ASN A 15 8.57 16.21 -8.04
C ASN A 15 7.21 16.49 -8.69
N PRO A 16 6.77 17.77 -8.82
CA PRO A 16 5.41 18.09 -9.25
C PRO A 16 4.98 17.43 -10.56
N VAL A 17 5.91 17.17 -11.47
CA VAL A 17 5.60 16.49 -12.74
C VAL A 17 5.45 14.99 -12.54
N ALA A 18 6.40 14.35 -11.85
CA ALA A 18 6.35 12.92 -11.61
C ALA A 18 5.15 12.54 -10.73
N ASP A 19 4.94 13.27 -9.62
CA ASP A 19 3.84 13.02 -8.69
C ASP A 19 2.49 13.30 -9.34
N GLY A 20 2.40 14.36 -10.17
CA GLY A 20 1.19 14.63 -10.97
C GLY A 20 0.85 13.47 -11.92
N ILE A 21 1.86 12.84 -12.55
CA ILE A 21 1.68 11.66 -13.41
C ILE A 21 1.27 10.43 -12.58
N ILE A 22 1.95 10.16 -11.46
CA ILE A 22 1.70 8.99 -10.61
C ILE A 22 0.30 9.09 -9.99
N LEU A 23 -0.06 10.24 -9.39
CA LEU A 23 -1.41 10.49 -8.86
C LEU A 23 -2.48 10.39 -9.93
N GLY A 24 -2.26 11.03 -11.08
CA GLY A 24 -3.19 10.98 -12.21
C GLY A 24 -3.43 9.55 -12.72
N ALA A 25 -2.36 8.77 -12.85
CA ALA A 25 -2.44 7.36 -13.23
C ALA A 25 -3.15 6.52 -12.14
N GLY A 26 -2.85 6.74 -10.86
CA GLY A 26 -3.51 6.06 -9.74
C GLY A 26 -5.01 6.37 -9.68
N ILE A 27 -5.40 7.64 -9.84
CA ILE A 27 -6.80 8.06 -9.89
C ILE A 27 -7.51 7.41 -11.09
N ALA A 28 -6.91 7.46 -12.27
CA ALA A 28 -7.49 6.86 -13.48
C ALA A 28 -7.65 5.33 -13.32
N PHE A 29 -6.65 4.66 -12.75
CA PHE A 29 -6.68 3.22 -12.50
C PHE A 29 -7.75 2.84 -11.49
N THR A 30 -7.83 3.53 -10.35
CA THR A 30 -8.87 3.34 -9.33
C THR A 30 -10.27 3.61 -9.90
N THR A 31 -10.44 4.74 -10.60
CA THR A 31 -11.74 5.10 -11.20
C THR A 31 -12.18 4.06 -12.23
N SER A 32 -11.27 3.56 -13.07
CA SER A 32 -11.59 2.52 -14.04
C SER A 32 -11.99 1.20 -13.37
N ALA A 33 -11.39 0.85 -12.23
CA ALA A 33 -11.81 -0.33 -11.45
C ALA A 33 -13.23 -0.16 -10.89
N VAL A 34 -13.54 1.01 -10.31
CA VAL A 34 -14.90 1.32 -9.80
C VAL A 34 -15.95 1.32 -10.92
N ILE A 35 -15.61 1.89 -12.09
CA ILE A 35 -16.52 1.88 -13.24
C ILE A 35 -16.71 0.45 -13.75
N ALA A 36 -15.64 -0.34 -13.86
CA ALA A 36 -15.73 -1.73 -14.30
C ALA A 36 -16.61 -2.56 -13.36
N GLU A 37 -16.43 -2.43 -12.04
CA GLU A 37 -17.25 -3.13 -11.05
C GLU A 37 -18.76 -2.82 -11.18
N LYS A 38 -19.11 -1.56 -11.50
CA LYS A 38 -20.50 -1.11 -11.67
C LYS A 38 -21.09 -1.43 -13.04
N THR A 39 -20.28 -1.63 -14.06
CA THR A 39 -20.73 -1.80 -15.45
C THR A 39 -20.65 -3.24 -15.92
N LEU A 40 -19.82 -4.07 -15.28
CA LEU A 40 -19.79 -5.50 -15.54
C LEU A 40 -21.06 -6.15 -15.04
N ASP A 41 -21.71 -6.91 -15.88
CA ASP A 41 -22.88 -7.70 -15.52
C ASP A 41 -22.41 -8.98 -14.82
N PHE A 42 -22.52 -8.99 -13.49
CA PHE A 42 -22.27 -10.19 -12.70
C PHE A 42 -23.58 -10.98 -12.58
N PRO A 43 -23.54 -12.31 -12.80
CA PRO A 43 -24.74 -13.12 -12.70
C PRO A 43 -25.34 -13.06 -11.28
N GLU A 44 -26.65 -12.90 -11.20
CA GLU A 44 -27.38 -12.94 -9.93
C GLU A 44 -27.09 -14.24 -9.18
N TYR A 45 -27.08 -14.14 -7.85
CA TYR A 45 -26.95 -15.33 -7.02
C TYR A 45 -28.09 -16.30 -7.27
N THR A 46 -27.72 -17.51 -7.64
CA THR A 46 -28.66 -18.64 -7.66
C THR A 46 -28.29 -19.62 -6.56
N GLU A 47 -29.31 -20.04 -5.78
CA GLU A 47 -29.06 -21.01 -4.70
C GLU A 47 -28.40 -22.28 -5.24
N ARG A 48 -27.17 -22.54 -4.81
CA ARG A 48 -26.40 -23.72 -5.18
C ARG A 48 -25.52 -24.15 -4.02
N SER A 49 -25.30 -25.45 -3.92
CA SER A 49 -24.34 -26.03 -2.98
C SER A 49 -22.95 -25.95 -3.57
N TYR A 50 -21.99 -25.52 -2.76
CA TYR A 50 -20.56 -25.51 -3.10
C TYR A 50 -19.89 -26.70 -2.40
N ASP A 51 -19.12 -27.47 -3.17
CA ASP A 51 -18.40 -28.62 -2.64
C ASP A 51 -17.01 -28.18 -2.13
N LEU A 52 -16.79 -28.31 -0.81
CA LEU A 52 -15.52 -27.95 -0.18
C LEU A 52 -14.37 -28.87 -0.63
N ASP A 53 -14.65 -30.08 -1.12
CA ASP A 53 -13.63 -30.98 -1.65
C ASP A 53 -13.03 -30.50 -2.95
N SER A 54 -13.70 -29.58 -3.66
CA SER A 54 -13.15 -28.89 -4.84
C SER A 54 -12.06 -27.87 -4.53
N VAL A 55 -11.92 -27.47 -3.25
CA VAL A 55 -10.93 -26.50 -2.79
C VAL A 55 -9.60 -27.21 -2.48
N ASN A 56 -8.47 -26.56 -2.79
CA ASN A 56 -7.15 -27.11 -2.50
C ASN A 56 -6.99 -27.49 -1.03
N PHE A 57 -6.16 -28.47 -0.74
CA PHE A 57 -6.02 -29.08 0.60
C PHE A 57 -5.71 -28.06 1.73
N ILE A 58 -4.84 -27.08 1.46
CA ILE A 58 -4.41 -26.12 2.50
C ILE A 58 -5.56 -25.19 2.88
N ASP A 59 -6.21 -24.61 1.88
CA ASP A 59 -7.34 -23.71 2.05
C ASP A 59 -8.53 -24.43 2.68
N ARG A 60 -8.83 -25.64 2.21
CA ARG A 60 -9.89 -26.49 2.76
C ARG A 60 -9.70 -26.76 4.24
N LYS A 61 -8.47 -27.09 4.66
CA LYS A 61 -8.16 -27.42 6.05
C LYS A 61 -8.34 -26.24 6.99
N LEU A 62 -8.15 -25.02 6.53
CA LEU A 62 -8.21 -23.80 7.31
C LEU A 62 -9.50 -22.99 7.09
N SER A 63 -10.38 -23.45 6.17
CA SER A 63 -11.65 -22.77 5.92
C SER A 63 -12.58 -22.84 7.13
N GLN A 64 -13.34 -21.77 7.36
CA GLN A 64 -14.22 -21.62 8.51
C GLN A 64 -15.61 -21.15 8.08
N LYS A 65 -16.60 -21.41 8.94
CA LYS A 65 -17.92 -20.77 8.86
C LYS A 65 -17.80 -19.27 9.11
N TYR A 66 -18.77 -18.52 8.62
CA TYR A 66 -18.83 -17.09 8.90
C TYR A 66 -18.98 -16.78 10.40
N ASP A 67 -18.14 -15.88 10.88
CA ASP A 67 -18.23 -15.30 12.22
C ASP A 67 -18.18 -13.77 12.14
N ARG A 68 -19.29 -13.13 12.49
CA ARG A 68 -19.44 -11.66 12.42
C ARG A 68 -18.55 -10.92 13.41
N THR A 69 -18.28 -11.49 14.56
CA THR A 69 -17.40 -10.86 15.57
C THR A 69 -15.97 -10.80 15.08
N LEU A 70 -15.45 -11.92 14.54
CA LEU A 70 -14.12 -11.98 13.96
C LEU A 70 -14.01 -11.13 12.67
N ASP A 71 -15.07 -11.03 11.89
CA ASP A 71 -15.16 -10.13 10.72
C ASP A 71 -14.98 -8.67 11.12
N ASN A 72 -15.75 -8.22 12.15
CA ASN A 72 -15.65 -6.86 12.68
C ASN A 72 -14.26 -6.57 13.28
N LEU A 73 -13.69 -7.51 14.01
CA LEU A 73 -12.31 -7.39 14.53
C LEU A 73 -11.28 -7.30 13.42
N GLY A 74 -11.45 -8.08 12.35
CA GLY A 74 -10.60 -8.01 11.16
C GLY A 74 -10.67 -6.64 10.46
N THR A 75 -11.87 -6.05 10.40
CA THR A 75 -12.06 -4.69 9.90
C THR A 75 -11.40 -3.64 10.79
N ALA A 76 -11.56 -3.77 12.13
CA ALA A 76 -10.94 -2.85 13.08
C ALA A 76 -9.40 -2.90 13.01
N THR A 77 -8.82 -4.10 12.96
CA THR A 77 -7.34 -4.24 12.85
C THR A 77 -6.81 -3.74 11.50
N CYS A 78 -7.56 -3.91 10.42
CA CYS A 78 -7.24 -3.31 9.11
C CYS A 78 -7.21 -1.78 9.20
N THR A 79 -8.24 -1.18 9.80
CA THR A 79 -8.30 0.28 10.01
C THR A 79 -7.12 0.79 10.83
N VAL A 80 -6.76 0.08 11.91
CA VAL A 80 -5.56 0.41 12.70
C VAL A 80 -4.30 0.33 11.84
N SER A 81 -4.14 -0.71 11.03
CA SER A 81 -2.97 -0.89 10.16
C SER A 81 -2.82 0.23 9.13
N LEU A 82 -3.93 0.65 8.51
CA LEU A 82 -3.95 1.79 7.58
C LEU A 82 -3.67 3.14 8.25
N ALA A 83 -4.13 3.31 9.50
CA ALA A 83 -3.93 4.55 10.26
C ALA A 83 -2.53 4.66 10.88
N LEU A 84 -1.83 3.55 11.06
CA LEU A 84 -0.56 3.49 11.79
C LEU A 84 0.54 4.40 11.20
N PRO A 85 0.74 4.52 9.87
CA PRO A 85 1.68 5.47 9.30
C PRO A 85 1.39 6.91 9.71
N PHE A 86 0.11 7.33 9.67
CA PHE A 86 -0.29 8.69 10.08
C PHE A 86 -0.04 8.94 11.58
N ALA A 87 -0.31 7.94 12.43
CA ALA A 87 -0.07 8.06 13.87
C ALA A 87 1.43 8.22 14.19
N VAL A 88 2.28 7.41 13.56
CA VAL A 88 3.74 7.46 13.77
C VAL A 88 4.34 8.77 13.23
N TYR A 89 3.97 9.17 12.02
CA TYR A 89 4.51 10.40 11.42
C TYR A 89 3.87 11.65 11.99
N GLY A 90 2.60 11.61 12.39
CA GLY A 90 2.00 12.68 13.18
C GLY A 90 2.71 12.91 14.50
N ALA A 91 3.04 11.83 15.23
CA ALA A 91 3.86 11.95 16.44
C ALA A 91 5.26 12.54 16.14
N GLY A 92 5.89 12.15 15.02
CA GLY A 92 7.15 12.74 14.57
C GLY A 92 7.05 14.24 14.29
N PHE A 93 5.98 14.67 13.65
CA PHE A 93 5.69 16.07 13.33
C PHE A 93 5.47 16.93 14.60
N PHE A 94 4.61 16.45 15.50
CA PHE A 94 4.32 17.19 16.75
C PHE A 94 5.51 17.28 17.73
N ASN A 95 6.55 16.49 17.52
CA ASN A 95 7.79 16.53 18.28
C ASN A 95 8.97 17.15 17.51
N ASP A 96 8.69 17.86 16.41
CA ASP A 96 9.67 18.57 15.57
C ASP A 96 10.75 17.67 14.92
N PHE A 97 10.44 16.36 14.74
CA PHE A 97 11.31 15.42 14.04
C PHE A 97 11.04 15.36 12.53
N LEU A 98 9.88 15.80 12.09
CA LEU A 98 9.48 15.86 10.70
C LEU A 98 8.95 17.25 10.38
N SER A 99 9.35 17.76 9.23
CA SER A 99 8.86 19.04 8.70
C SER A 99 7.48 18.89 8.03
N THR A 100 6.83 20.02 7.76
CA THR A 100 5.60 20.03 6.94
C THR A 100 5.85 19.44 5.55
N GLU A 101 7.03 19.68 4.95
CA GLU A 101 7.41 19.11 3.65
C GLU A 101 7.49 17.57 3.71
N ASP A 102 8.06 17.02 4.79
CA ASP A 102 8.12 15.57 5.02
C ASP A 102 6.73 14.96 5.13
N ILE A 103 5.84 15.59 5.89
CA ILE A 103 4.46 15.12 6.05
C ILE A 103 3.69 15.16 4.71
N LEU A 104 3.84 16.23 3.95
CA LEU A 104 3.23 16.33 2.61
C LEU A 104 3.76 15.24 1.68
N THR A 105 5.07 15.00 1.69
CA THR A 105 5.72 13.96 0.88
C THR A 105 5.23 12.57 1.26
N LEU A 106 5.24 12.24 2.55
CA LEU A 106 4.77 10.94 3.07
C LEU A 106 3.29 10.72 2.77
N THR A 107 2.46 11.75 2.94
CA THR A 107 1.02 11.66 2.66
C THR A 107 0.76 11.45 1.17
N THR A 108 1.45 12.18 0.30
CA THR A 108 1.33 12.03 -1.16
C THR A 108 1.69 10.61 -1.58
N MET A 109 2.86 10.10 -1.19
CA MET A 109 3.30 8.73 -1.49
C MET A 109 2.32 7.68 -0.95
N TYR A 110 1.75 7.89 0.23
CA TYR A 110 0.80 6.94 0.82
C TYR A 110 -0.53 6.90 0.06
N VAL A 111 -1.03 8.06 -0.36
CA VAL A 111 -2.22 8.17 -1.21
C VAL A 111 -1.98 7.49 -2.56
N GLU A 112 -0.84 7.72 -3.19
CA GLU A 112 -0.46 7.07 -4.44
C GLU A 112 -0.43 5.54 -4.28
N ALA A 113 0.22 5.03 -3.22
CA ALA A 113 0.29 3.61 -2.93
C ALA A 113 -1.11 3.01 -2.74
N TYR A 114 -1.99 3.70 -2.01
CA TYR A 114 -3.37 3.25 -1.79
C TYR A 114 -4.21 3.24 -3.07
N LEU A 115 -4.06 4.23 -3.94
CA LEU A 115 -4.78 4.29 -5.22
C LEU A 115 -4.40 3.10 -6.13
N PHE A 116 -3.12 2.80 -6.25
CA PHE A 116 -2.67 1.64 -7.03
C PHE A 116 -3.11 0.32 -6.41
N ASP A 117 -3.03 0.19 -5.10
CA ASP A 117 -3.49 -0.98 -4.37
C ASP A 117 -5.00 -1.22 -4.57
N TYR A 118 -5.81 -0.17 -4.40
CA TYR A 118 -7.25 -0.24 -4.55
C TYR A 118 -7.65 -0.65 -5.98
N GLY A 119 -7.05 -0.04 -7.00
CA GLY A 119 -7.29 -0.42 -8.39
C GLY A 119 -6.89 -1.87 -8.66
N ALA A 120 -5.68 -2.26 -8.26
CA ALA A 120 -5.15 -3.59 -8.52
C ALA A 120 -5.98 -4.69 -7.83
N LYS A 121 -6.30 -4.54 -6.53
CA LYS A 121 -7.08 -5.56 -5.81
C LYS A 121 -8.49 -5.74 -6.39
N ASN A 122 -9.16 -4.65 -6.81
CA ASN A 122 -10.51 -4.75 -7.36
C ASN A 122 -10.52 -5.36 -8.78
N PHE A 123 -9.59 -4.99 -9.65
CA PHE A 123 -9.44 -5.68 -10.94
C PHE A 123 -9.13 -7.17 -10.77
N LEU A 124 -8.25 -7.52 -9.84
CA LEU A 124 -7.94 -8.92 -9.56
C LEU A 124 -9.15 -9.68 -9.02
N LYS A 125 -9.95 -9.09 -8.12
CA LYS A 125 -11.20 -9.70 -7.62
C LYS A 125 -12.18 -9.98 -8.76
N MET A 126 -12.43 -8.99 -9.62
CA MET A 126 -13.32 -9.13 -10.78
C MET A 126 -12.82 -10.18 -11.77
N GLY A 127 -11.50 -10.30 -11.97
CA GLY A 127 -10.91 -11.28 -12.88
C GLY A 127 -10.86 -12.69 -12.29
N ILE A 128 -10.58 -12.85 -11.00
CA ILE A 128 -10.42 -14.17 -10.35
C ILE A 128 -11.78 -14.76 -9.97
N ARG A 129 -12.70 -13.96 -9.44
CA ARG A 129 -14.07 -14.36 -9.05
C ARG A 129 -14.10 -15.63 -8.20
N ARG A 130 -13.35 -15.62 -7.12
CA ARG A 130 -13.27 -16.76 -6.20
C ARG A 130 -14.36 -16.72 -5.16
N VAL A 131 -15.11 -17.80 -5.01
CA VAL A 131 -16.15 -17.93 -3.98
C VAL A 131 -15.51 -17.95 -2.58
N ARG A 132 -16.15 -17.24 -1.63
CA ARG A 132 -15.65 -17.14 -0.25
C ARG A 132 -15.87 -18.41 0.55
N PRO A 133 -15.00 -18.71 1.55
CA PRO A 133 -15.11 -19.91 2.39
C PRO A 133 -16.48 -20.11 3.02
N TYR A 134 -17.11 -19.05 3.55
CA TYR A 134 -18.38 -19.16 4.23
C TYR A 134 -19.53 -19.72 3.35
N MET A 135 -19.42 -19.60 2.02
CA MET A 135 -20.42 -20.14 1.10
C MET A 135 -20.44 -21.68 1.02
N TYR A 136 -19.41 -22.34 1.52
CA TYR A 136 -19.32 -23.80 1.57
C TYR A 136 -19.94 -24.39 2.84
N TYR A 137 -20.57 -23.56 3.68
CA TYR A 137 -21.17 -23.99 4.95
C TYR A 137 -22.61 -23.47 5.06
N ASP A 138 -23.44 -24.21 5.82
CA ASP A 138 -24.80 -23.74 6.12
C ASP A 138 -24.78 -22.48 7.00
N GLY A 139 -25.77 -21.59 6.80
CA GLY A 139 -25.94 -20.40 7.60
C GLY A 139 -25.05 -19.21 7.19
N TYR A 140 -24.62 -19.14 5.94
CA TYR A 140 -23.89 -18.01 5.40
C TYR A 140 -24.72 -16.69 5.47
N PRO A 141 -24.04 -15.51 5.53
CA PRO A 141 -24.70 -14.22 5.67
C PRO A 141 -25.43 -13.83 4.38
N LYS A 142 -26.76 -13.77 4.44
CA LYS A 142 -27.61 -13.45 3.29
C LYS A 142 -27.43 -12.00 2.81
N ASP A 143 -27.11 -11.08 3.73
CA ASP A 143 -26.80 -9.68 3.45
C ASP A 143 -25.56 -9.45 2.57
N LYS A 144 -24.72 -10.47 2.38
CA LYS A 144 -23.54 -10.41 1.50
C LYS A 144 -23.75 -11.02 0.11
N LEU A 145 -24.94 -11.48 -0.19
CA LEU A 145 -25.27 -12.06 -1.50
C LEU A 145 -25.62 -10.97 -2.52
N ASP A 146 -26.25 -9.89 -2.06
CA ASP A 146 -26.79 -8.84 -2.92
C ASP A 146 -25.71 -8.02 -3.66
N ASP A 147 -24.50 -7.94 -3.10
CA ASP A 147 -23.40 -7.16 -3.64
C ASP A 147 -22.33 -8.01 -4.38
N TYR A 148 -22.64 -9.25 -4.73
CA TYR A 148 -21.69 -10.23 -5.31
C TYR A 148 -20.39 -10.44 -4.51
N ASP A 149 -20.31 -9.91 -3.29
CA ASP A 149 -19.11 -9.98 -2.43
C ASP A 149 -18.69 -11.43 -2.15
N PHE A 150 -19.66 -12.36 -2.18
CA PHE A 150 -19.40 -13.79 -2.00
C PHE A 150 -18.50 -14.42 -3.07
N GLU A 151 -18.37 -13.82 -4.27
CA GLU A 151 -17.46 -14.24 -5.34
C GLU A 151 -16.13 -13.46 -5.37
N PHE A 152 -15.90 -12.54 -4.44
CA PHE A 152 -14.72 -11.68 -4.42
C PHE A 152 -13.76 -12.02 -3.26
N SER A 153 -13.48 -13.33 -3.09
CA SER A 153 -12.58 -13.80 -2.03
C SER A 153 -11.11 -13.43 -2.30
N SER A 154 -10.63 -13.43 -3.55
CA SER A 154 -9.20 -13.27 -3.84
C SER A 154 -8.91 -12.04 -4.72
N PRO A 155 -7.91 -11.23 -4.35
CA PRO A 155 -7.15 -11.21 -3.08
C PRO A 155 -7.98 -10.69 -1.90
N SER A 156 -7.54 -11.01 -0.67
CA SER A 156 -8.15 -10.47 0.55
C SER A 156 -7.90 -8.98 0.69
N GLY A 157 -8.95 -8.14 0.51
CA GLY A 157 -8.81 -6.69 0.53
C GLY A 157 -8.29 -6.14 1.86
N HIS A 158 -8.86 -6.58 3.00
CA HIS A 158 -8.39 -6.16 4.33
C HIS A 158 -6.93 -6.55 4.58
N THR A 159 -6.50 -7.73 4.11
CA THR A 159 -5.10 -8.14 4.22
C THR A 159 -4.21 -7.27 3.33
N THR A 160 -4.64 -6.98 2.10
CA THR A 160 -3.93 -6.11 1.16
C THR A 160 -3.69 -4.73 1.78
N ASP A 161 -4.76 -4.09 2.27
CA ASP A 161 -4.70 -2.77 2.91
C ASP A 161 -3.79 -2.77 4.15
N SER A 162 -3.86 -3.82 4.97
CA SER A 162 -3.04 -3.93 6.18
C SER A 162 -1.55 -4.08 5.86
N PHE A 163 -1.22 -4.87 4.86
CA PHE A 163 0.17 -5.07 4.44
C PHE A 163 0.72 -3.88 3.65
N LEU A 164 -0.15 -3.11 2.96
CA LEU A 164 0.22 -1.82 2.39
C LEU A 164 0.68 -0.85 3.49
N GLY A 165 -0.14 -0.68 4.54
CA GLY A 165 0.22 0.20 5.67
C GLY A 165 1.50 -0.24 6.38
N ALA A 166 1.65 -1.54 6.64
CA ALA A 166 2.85 -2.10 7.27
C ALA A 166 4.10 -1.96 6.38
N GLY A 167 4.00 -2.26 5.10
CA GLY A 167 5.10 -2.12 4.13
C GLY A 167 5.56 -0.68 3.97
N PHE A 168 4.60 0.24 3.78
CA PHE A 168 4.87 1.66 3.66
C PHE A 168 5.57 2.22 4.90
N LEU A 169 4.99 1.99 6.10
CA LEU A 169 5.57 2.45 7.35
C LEU A 169 6.98 1.88 7.56
N SER A 170 7.14 0.58 7.37
CA SER A 170 8.44 -0.10 7.59
C SER A 170 9.54 0.47 6.69
N TYR A 171 9.25 0.63 5.41
CA TYR A 171 10.22 1.14 4.45
C TYR A 171 10.56 2.60 4.72
N THR A 172 9.57 3.47 4.78
CA THR A 172 9.77 4.90 4.94
C THR A 172 10.36 5.25 6.31
N PHE A 173 9.97 4.57 7.39
CA PHE A 173 10.57 4.75 8.71
C PHE A 173 12.07 4.44 8.71
N CYS A 174 12.49 3.33 8.06
CA CYS A 174 13.91 3.00 7.94
C CYS A 174 14.72 4.03 7.15
N ARG A 175 14.08 4.71 6.19
CA ARG A 175 14.72 5.74 5.36
C ARG A 175 14.83 7.09 6.08
N TYR A 176 13.76 7.49 6.81
CA TYR A 176 13.77 8.73 7.60
C TYR A 176 14.63 8.63 8.85
N PHE A 177 14.67 7.46 9.49
CA PHE A 177 15.32 7.25 10.79
C PHE A 177 16.33 6.08 10.75
N PRO A 178 17.41 6.19 9.91
CA PRO A 178 18.32 5.06 9.66
C PRO A 178 19.10 4.63 10.90
N GLU A 179 19.36 5.53 11.84
CA GLU A 179 20.09 5.24 13.07
C GLU A 179 19.18 4.94 14.28
N SER A 180 17.85 4.95 14.08
CA SER A 180 16.91 4.68 15.16
C SER A 180 16.94 3.22 15.60
N LYS A 181 17.06 2.98 16.89
CA LYS A 181 16.91 1.65 17.50
C LYS A 181 15.47 1.11 17.44
N TRP A 182 14.50 1.97 17.10
CA TRP A 182 13.10 1.63 16.99
C TRP A 182 12.70 1.03 15.63
N LYS A 183 13.61 0.92 14.67
CA LYS A 183 13.31 0.31 13.36
C LYS A 183 12.68 -1.08 13.50
N ILE A 184 13.36 -1.96 14.25
CA ILE A 184 12.87 -3.34 14.45
C ILE A 184 11.53 -3.36 15.20
N PRO A 185 11.35 -2.66 16.34
CA PRO A 185 10.06 -2.58 17.01
C PRO A 185 8.92 -2.04 16.12
N VAL A 186 9.14 -0.99 15.33
CA VAL A 186 8.11 -0.42 14.43
C VAL A 186 7.74 -1.42 13.33
N ILE A 187 8.73 -2.04 12.69
CA ILE A 187 8.49 -3.09 11.68
C ILE A 187 7.71 -4.26 12.30
N ALA A 188 8.18 -4.77 13.42
CA ALA A 188 7.54 -5.91 14.09
C ALA A 188 6.11 -5.59 14.49
N ALA A 189 5.84 -4.42 15.07
CA ALA A 189 4.50 -4.01 15.48
C ALA A 189 3.57 -3.87 14.28
N SER A 190 3.99 -3.19 13.20
CA SER A 190 3.17 -2.98 12.02
C SER A 190 2.80 -4.30 11.32
N TYR A 191 3.78 -5.19 11.12
CA TYR A 191 3.50 -6.50 10.53
C TYR A 191 2.73 -7.44 11.46
N THR A 192 2.86 -7.31 12.79
CA THR A 192 2.04 -8.07 13.75
C THR A 192 0.56 -7.71 13.59
N VAL A 193 0.22 -6.42 13.46
CA VAL A 193 -1.17 -5.99 13.22
C VAL A 193 -1.67 -6.51 11.87
N ALA A 194 -0.86 -6.42 10.82
CA ALA A 194 -1.23 -6.90 9.48
C ALA A 194 -1.45 -8.42 9.43
N LEU A 195 -0.57 -9.20 10.09
CA LEU A 195 -0.73 -10.65 10.23
C LEU A 195 -1.96 -11.00 11.08
N GLY A 196 -2.22 -10.24 12.15
CA GLY A 196 -3.44 -10.35 12.95
C GLY A 196 -4.70 -10.16 12.11
N THR A 197 -4.70 -9.14 11.24
CA THR A 197 -5.80 -8.93 10.27
C THR A 197 -5.96 -10.15 9.37
N ALA A 198 -4.89 -10.65 8.75
CA ALA A 198 -4.95 -11.83 7.89
C ALA A 198 -5.51 -13.05 8.61
N ALA A 199 -5.06 -13.31 9.84
CA ALA A 199 -5.56 -14.42 10.67
C ALA A 199 -7.06 -14.27 10.97
N LEU A 200 -7.53 -13.06 11.31
CA LEU A 200 -8.94 -12.75 11.55
C LEU A 200 -9.79 -12.94 10.28
N ARG A 201 -9.26 -12.58 9.10
CA ARG A 201 -9.98 -12.79 7.82
C ARG A 201 -10.16 -14.27 7.48
N ILE A 202 -9.19 -15.12 7.83
CA ILE A 202 -9.32 -16.58 7.68
C ILE A 202 -10.31 -17.12 8.72
N SER A 203 -10.11 -16.77 9.99
CA SER A 203 -10.92 -17.28 11.11
C SER A 203 -12.39 -16.85 11.03
N SER A 204 -12.68 -15.70 10.42
CA SER A 204 -14.05 -15.22 10.18
C SER A 204 -14.75 -15.89 8.99
N GLY A 205 -14.09 -16.81 8.29
CA GLY A 205 -14.64 -17.47 7.10
C GLY A 205 -14.75 -16.58 5.85
N ASN A 206 -14.20 -15.38 5.86
CA ASN A 206 -14.29 -14.45 4.72
C ASN A 206 -13.27 -14.77 3.61
N HIS A 207 -12.10 -15.30 3.96
CA HIS A 207 -11.00 -15.56 3.02
C HIS A 207 -10.30 -16.89 3.31
N PHE A 208 -9.83 -17.52 2.25
CA PHE A 208 -8.89 -18.63 2.36
C PHE A 208 -7.48 -18.14 2.69
N LEU A 209 -6.61 -19.04 3.15
CA LEU A 209 -5.20 -18.73 3.41
C LEU A 209 -4.50 -18.17 2.17
N THR A 210 -4.72 -18.77 1.00
CA THR A 210 -4.08 -18.31 -0.25
C THR A 210 -4.55 -16.93 -0.68
N ASP A 211 -5.80 -16.53 -0.38
CA ASP A 211 -6.30 -15.18 -0.63
C ASP A 211 -5.57 -14.13 0.23
N THR A 212 -5.27 -14.49 1.49
CA THR A 212 -4.53 -13.61 2.40
C THR A 212 -3.05 -13.54 2.06
N ILE A 213 -2.42 -14.63 1.63
CA ILE A 213 -1.03 -14.62 1.12
C ILE A 213 -0.93 -13.72 -0.11
N PHE A 214 -1.86 -13.85 -1.05
CA PHE A 214 -1.87 -13.00 -2.25
C PHE A 214 -2.11 -11.53 -1.88
N GLY A 215 -3.07 -11.26 -0.98
CA GLY A 215 -3.29 -9.90 -0.46
C GLY A 215 -2.06 -9.32 0.22
N ALA A 216 -1.38 -10.09 1.08
CA ALA A 216 -0.16 -9.66 1.75
C ALA A 216 0.95 -9.30 0.75
N ALA A 217 1.15 -10.11 -0.28
CA ALA A 217 2.13 -9.83 -1.34
C ALA A 217 1.78 -8.55 -2.10
N LEU A 218 0.53 -8.39 -2.55
CA LEU A 218 0.07 -7.22 -3.28
C LEU A 218 0.23 -5.93 -2.45
N GLY A 219 -0.29 -5.93 -1.22
CA GLY A 219 -0.19 -4.76 -0.34
C GLY A 219 1.25 -4.37 -0.02
N THR A 220 2.14 -5.36 0.22
CA THR A 220 3.57 -5.11 0.44
C THR A 220 4.22 -4.50 -0.80
N VAL A 221 3.90 -5.00 -2.00
CA VAL A 221 4.44 -4.45 -3.25
C VAL A 221 3.98 -3.01 -3.45
N CYS A 222 2.72 -2.68 -3.21
CA CYS A 222 2.23 -1.30 -3.32
C CYS A 222 2.83 -0.40 -2.24
N GLY A 223 2.84 -0.85 -0.98
CA GLY A 223 3.34 -0.07 0.16
C GLY A 223 4.83 0.25 0.10
N ILE A 224 5.66 -0.65 -0.38
CA ILE A 224 7.10 -0.44 -0.56
C ILE A 224 7.42 0.13 -1.94
N GLY A 225 6.72 -0.31 -2.98
CA GLY A 225 7.02 0.02 -4.37
C GLY A 225 6.93 1.50 -4.69
N VAL A 226 5.88 2.19 -4.21
CA VAL A 226 5.72 3.63 -4.46
C VAL A 226 6.85 4.44 -3.81
N PRO A 227 7.20 4.30 -2.52
CA PRO A 227 8.39 4.95 -1.96
C PRO A 227 9.69 4.63 -2.69
N LEU A 228 9.88 3.39 -3.15
CA LEU A 228 11.05 3.02 -3.98
C LEU A 228 11.11 3.80 -5.30
N VAL A 229 9.97 4.00 -5.97
CA VAL A 229 9.90 4.80 -7.19
C VAL A 229 10.28 6.25 -6.92
N HIS A 230 9.77 6.85 -5.84
CA HIS A 230 10.12 8.21 -5.42
C HIS A 230 11.62 8.34 -5.10
N GLU A 231 12.21 7.38 -4.39
CA GLU A 231 13.64 7.36 -4.12
C GLU A 231 14.46 7.28 -5.42
N PHE A 232 14.06 6.43 -6.35
CA PHE A 232 14.70 6.32 -7.66
C PHE A 232 14.63 7.63 -8.45
N ILE A 233 13.48 8.30 -8.47
CA ILE A 233 13.30 9.60 -9.14
C ILE A 233 14.19 10.66 -8.49
N ALA A 234 14.25 10.73 -7.16
CA ALA A 234 15.09 11.68 -6.43
C ALA A 234 16.57 11.51 -6.76
N LEU A 235 17.07 10.27 -6.74
CA LEU A 235 18.47 9.95 -7.07
C LEU A 235 18.86 10.32 -8.52
N HIS A 236 17.93 10.12 -9.48
CA HIS A 236 18.17 10.46 -10.87
C HIS A 236 18.15 11.97 -11.12
N SER A 237 17.29 12.69 -10.43
CA SER A 237 17.21 14.16 -10.49
C SER A 237 18.48 14.81 -9.94
N GLU A 238 19.01 14.34 -8.83
CA GLU A 238 20.28 14.84 -8.25
C GLU A 238 21.48 14.58 -9.17
N LYS A 239 21.54 13.40 -9.82
CA LYS A 239 22.59 13.10 -10.79
C LYS A 239 22.57 14.04 -11.99
N LYS A 240 21.37 14.33 -12.53
CA LYS A 240 21.20 15.28 -13.64
C LYS A 240 21.62 16.69 -13.25
N GLU A 241 21.22 17.17 -12.08
CA GLU A 241 21.59 18.51 -11.58
C GLU A 241 23.11 18.62 -11.36
N THR A 242 23.73 17.60 -10.81
CA THR A 242 25.18 17.56 -10.60
C THR A 242 25.95 17.51 -11.94
N ALA A 243 25.47 16.74 -12.92
CA ALA A 243 26.05 16.69 -14.26
C ALA A 243 25.90 18.03 -14.99
N PHE A 244 24.73 18.69 -14.85
CA PHE A 244 24.51 20.01 -15.43
C PHE A 244 25.41 21.07 -14.80
N LYS A 245 25.58 21.07 -13.47
CA LYS A 245 26.50 21.98 -12.76
C LYS A 245 27.97 21.74 -13.13
N LYS A 246 28.37 20.49 -13.38
CA LYS A 246 29.71 20.17 -13.86
C LYS A 246 29.98 20.57 -15.32
N GLY A 247 28.96 20.59 -16.15
CA GLY A 247 29.00 20.97 -17.57
C GLY A 247 28.65 22.45 -17.85
N SER A 248 28.43 23.27 -16.82
CA SER A 248 28.05 24.67 -17.01
C SER A 248 29.24 25.50 -17.50
N VAL A 249 29.09 26.10 -18.69
CA VAL A 249 30.03 27.10 -19.24
C VAL A 249 29.74 28.44 -18.55
N HIS A 250 30.69 28.92 -17.75
CA HIS A 250 30.60 30.26 -17.18
C HIS A 250 31.08 31.30 -18.19
N PHE A 251 30.17 32.14 -18.65
CA PHE A 251 30.51 33.35 -19.43
C PHE A 251 30.75 34.51 -18.45
N SER A 252 31.95 35.05 -18.42
CA SER A 252 32.21 36.33 -17.77
C SER A 252 32.70 37.31 -18.82
N VAL A 253 32.01 38.42 -18.97
CA VAL A 253 32.42 39.55 -19.84
C VAL A 253 33.04 40.60 -18.93
N THR A 254 34.36 40.78 -19.05
CA THR A 254 35.01 41.96 -18.48
C THR A 254 35.26 42.98 -19.60
N PRO A 255 35.34 44.31 -19.27
CA PRO A 255 35.48 45.33 -20.30
C PRO A 255 36.70 45.24 -21.19
N VAL A 256 37.63 44.32 -20.89
CA VAL A 256 38.94 44.23 -21.57
C VAL A 256 39.29 42.83 -22.10
N SER A 257 38.57 41.76 -21.69
CA SER A 257 38.84 40.43 -22.21
C SER A 257 37.66 39.45 -22.06
N VAL A 258 37.50 38.53 -23.05
CA VAL A 258 36.57 37.40 -22.97
C VAL A 258 37.36 36.19 -22.53
N ASN A 259 37.14 35.69 -21.32
CA ASN A 259 37.76 34.47 -20.82
C ASN A 259 36.80 33.30 -20.84
N TRP A 260 37.20 32.19 -21.44
CA TRP A 260 36.46 30.94 -21.45
C TRP A 260 37.08 30.02 -20.38
N LYS A 261 36.22 29.55 -19.44
CA LYS A 261 36.62 28.42 -18.57
C LYS A 261 35.61 27.29 -18.76
N ILE A 262 36.11 26.17 -19.26
CA ILE A 262 35.37 24.89 -19.29
C ILE A 262 35.79 24.15 -18.04
N ALA A 263 34.88 23.88 -17.12
CA ALA A 263 35.10 22.95 -16.02
C ALA A 263 34.76 21.54 -16.53
N LEU A 264 35.80 20.70 -16.67
CA LEU A 264 35.67 19.26 -16.94
C LEU A 264 35.40 18.51 -15.64
#